data_6f72a87a627bf8bb90fdc7b3fe599bb5
#
_entry.id   6f72a87a627bf8bb90fdc7b3fe599bb5
#
_cell.length_a   1.000
_cell.length_b   1.000
_cell.length_c   1.000
_cell.angle_alpha   90.00
_cell.angle_beta   90.00
_cell.angle_gamma   90.00
#
_symmetry.space_group_name_H-M   'P 1'
#
loop_
_entity.id
_entity.type
_entity.pdbx_description
1 polymer ?
#
loop_
_entity_poly.entity_id
_entity_poly.type
_entity_poly.pdbx_seq_one_letter_code
_entity_poly.pdbx_strand_id
1 'polypeptide(L)'
;FGWDTFTQYLDEKIDLCRQAFAAVKSLNHIEIMSTPQLSTFAFRLAPSDVLSTTALNALNKDFLARINQQRKIFLSGTTIDGIFIIRVCVLCFRTHEKHILQCISSIKDCISPTIEHYKPID
;
A
#
# COMPACT_ATOMS: atom_id res chain seq x y z
N PHE A 1 -18.29 -27.83 -2.15
CA PHE A 1 -18.16 -26.45 -1.70
C PHE A 1 -19.45 -25.97 -1.10
N GLY A 2 -19.49 -25.71 0.17
CA GLY A 2 -20.62 -25.06 0.78
C GLY A 2 -20.45 -23.55 0.84
N TRP A 3 -21.57 -22.86 1.03
CA TRP A 3 -21.60 -21.43 1.31
C TRP A 3 -20.68 -21.09 2.48
N ASP A 4 -20.63 -21.99 3.48
CA ASP A 4 -19.84 -21.77 4.69
C ASP A 4 -18.34 -21.63 4.39
N THR A 5 -17.83 -22.45 3.46
CA THR A 5 -16.42 -22.38 3.07
C THR A 5 -16.12 -21.05 2.36
N PHE A 6 -17.03 -20.62 1.48
CA PHE A 6 -16.87 -19.35 0.77
C PHE A 6 -16.93 -18.17 1.73
N THR A 7 -17.89 -18.19 2.66
CA THR A 7 -18.04 -17.14 3.66
C THR A 7 -16.81 -17.05 4.56
N GLN A 8 -16.27 -18.20 4.99
CA GLN A 8 -15.05 -18.23 5.80
C GLN A 8 -13.85 -17.65 5.04
N TYR A 9 -13.74 -17.97 3.74
CA TYR A 9 -12.68 -17.44 2.91
C TYR A 9 -12.77 -15.90 2.81
N LEU A 10 -13.97 -15.37 2.56
CA LEU A 10 -14.15 -13.91 2.49
C LEU A 10 -13.87 -13.23 3.82
N ASP A 11 -14.34 -13.81 4.92
CA ASP A 11 -14.12 -13.27 6.25
C ASP A 11 -12.62 -13.19 6.57
N GLU A 12 -11.87 -14.24 6.22
CA GLU A 12 -10.42 -14.25 6.38
C GLU A 12 -9.77 -13.11 5.59
N LYS A 13 -10.16 -12.92 4.33
CA LYS A 13 -9.57 -11.88 3.49
C LYS A 13 -9.93 -10.47 3.97
N ILE A 14 -11.13 -10.27 4.45
CA ILE A 14 -11.54 -8.98 5.02
C ILE A 14 -10.75 -8.70 6.29
N ASP A 15 -10.56 -9.70 7.14
CA ASP A 15 -9.79 -9.57 8.37
C ASP A 15 -8.31 -9.27 8.08
N LEU A 16 -7.71 -9.98 7.14
CA LEU A 16 -6.33 -9.70 6.70
C LEU A 16 -6.19 -8.29 6.14
N CYS A 17 -7.19 -7.81 5.39
CA CYS A 17 -7.19 -6.45 4.87
C CYS A 17 -7.19 -5.43 6.01
N ARG A 18 -8.00 -5.65 7.04
CA ARG A 18 -8.04 -4.77 8.21
C ARG A 18 -6.71 -4.76 8.95
N GLN A 19 -6.08 -5.92 9.09
CA GLN A 19 -4.76 -6.03 9.73
C GLN A 19 -3.71 -5.28 8.92
N ALA A 20 -3.69 -5.45 7.59
CA ALA A 20 -2.77 -4.76 6.71
C ALA A 20 -2.99 -3.24 6.78
N PHE A 21 -4.24 -2.81 6.75
CA PHE A 21 -4.61 -1.39 6.84
C PHE A 21 -4.09 -0.77 8.13
N ALA A 22 -4.33 -1.41 9.26
CA ALA A 22 -3.89 -0.90 10.57
C ALA A 22 -2.37 -0.77 10.62
N ALA A 23 -1.66 -1.76 10.10
CA ALA A 23 -0.20 -1.74 10.08
C ALA A 23 0.35 -0.65 9.17
N VAL A 24 -0.19 -0.52 7.96
CA VAL A 24 0.24 0.51 7.00
C VAL A 24 -0.08 1.91 7.53
N LYS A 25 -1.26 2.08 8.12
CA LYS A 25 -1.66 3.37 8.70
C LYS A 25 -0.71 3.83 9.79
N SER A 26 -0.09 2.90 10.52
CA SER A 26 0.83 3.22 11.61
C SER A 26 2.24 3.61 11.12
N LEU A 27 2.55 3.43 9.85
CA LEU A 27 3.87 3.76 9.32
C LEU A 27 4.03 5.27 9.16
N ASN A 28 5.27 5.74 9.37
CA ASN A 28 5.58 7.17 9.24
C ASN A 28 5.43 7.63 7.80
N HIS A 29 4.92 8.86 7.64
CA HIS A 29 4.78 9.52 6.34
C HIS A 29 3.73 8.88 5.40
N ILE A 30 2.94 7.94 5.91
CA ILE A 30 1.87 7.32 5.12
C ILE A 30 0.56 8.07 5.34
N GLU A 31 -0.10 8.41 4.23
CA GLU A 31 -1.42 9.00 4.22
C GLU A 31 -2.40 7.99 3.65
N ILE A 32 -3.47 7.70 4.38
CA ILE A 32 -4.50 6.78 3.91
C ILE A 32 -5.42 7.54 2.96
N MET A 33 -5.56 7.04 1.74
CA MET A 33 -6.38 7.67 0.70
C MET A 33 -7.77 7.06 0.61
N SER A 34 -7.92 5.79 0.98
CA SER A 34 -9.23 5.17 1.15
C SER A 34 -9.16 4.13 2.25
N THR A 35 -10.22 4.05 3.05
CA THR A 35 -10.36 3.02 4.09
C THR A 35 -10.75 1.70 3.46
N PRO A 36 -10.56 0.57 4.17
CA PRO A 36 -10.87 -0.73 3.60
C PRO A 36 -12.32 -0.84 3.15
N GLN A 37 -12.48 -1.24 1.90
CA GLN A 37 -13.77 -1.61 1.34
C GLN A 37 -13.62 -3.03 0.84
N LEU A 38 -14.28 -3.96 1.52
CA LEU A 38 -14.06 -5.39 1.34
C LEU A 38 -12.58 -5.73 1.59
N SER A 39 -11.81 -6.00 0.56
CA SER A 39 -10.42 -6.42 0.69
C SER A 39 -9.41 -5.45 0.07
N THR A 40 -9.82 -4.20 -0.16
CA THR A 40 -8.97 -3.22 -0.84
C THR A 40 -8.91 -1.92 -0.06
N PHE A 41 -7.72 -1.33 0.03
CA PHE A 41 -7.54 0.04 0.52
C PHE A 41 -6.43 0.72 -0.28
N ALA A 42 -6.31 2.03 -0.12
CA ALA A 42 -5.31 2.81 -0.84
C ALA A 42 -4.57 3.76 0.09
N PHE A 43 -3.32 4.01 -0.23
CA PHE A 43 -2.45 4.90 0.54
C PHE A 43 -1.47 5.60 -0.38
N ARG A 44 -0.76 6.59 0.17
CA ARG A 44 0.38 7.20 -0.50
C ARG A 44 1.41 7.62 0.55
N LEU A 45 2.64 7.82 0.07
CA LEU A 45 3.72 8.39 0.87
C LEU A 45 3.59 9.91 0.81
N ALA A 46 3.49 10.56 1.95
CA ALA A 46 3.29 12.02 2.02
C ALA A 46 4.17 12.63 3.11
N PRO A 47 5.48 12.78 2.85
CA PRO A 47 6.37 13.47 3.79
C PRO A 47 5.94 14.93 3.95
N SER A 48 6.08 15.46 5.17
CA SER A 48 5.58 16.81 5.49
C SER A 48 6.26 17.93 4.72
N ASP A 49 7.46 17.70 4.19
CA ASP A 49 8.21 18.71 3.42
C ASP A 49 7.96 18.62 1.91
N VAL A 50 7.14 17.67 1.45
CA VAL A 50 6.77 17.55 0.04
C VAL A 50 5.31 17.97 -0.09
N LEU A 51 5.06 19.19 -0.58
CA LEU A 51 3.73 19.77 -0.59
C LEU A 51 3.04 19.79 -1.96
N SER A 52 3.81 19.75 -3.03
CA SER A 52 3.26 19.84 -4.40
C SER A 52 2.66 18.49 -4.81
N THR A 53 1.48 18.52 -5.42
CA THR A 53 0.83 17.31 -5.97
C THR A 53 1.73 16.65 -7.01
N THR A 54 2.36 17.43 -7.87
CA THR A 54 3.27 16.88 -8.89
C THR A 54 4.45 16.14 -8.25
N ALA A 55 5.04 16.74 -7.22
CA ALA A 55 6.16 16.13 -6.50
C ALA A 55 5.72 14.88 -5.76
N LEU A 56 4.56 14.90 -5.10
CA LEU A 56 4.03 13.74 -4.40
C LEU A 56 3.72 12.60 -5.37
N ASN A 57 3.18 12.90 -6.54
CA ASN A 57 2.90 11.88 -7.54
C ASN A 57 4.19 11.22 -8.04
N ALA A 58 5.22 12.01 -8.32
CA ALA A 58 6.52 11.49 -8.75
C ALA A 58 7.16 10.63 -7.65
N LEU A 59 7.10 11.10 -6.41
CA LEU A 59 7.62 10.37 -5.26
C LEU A 59 6.92 9.02 -5.10
N ASN A 60 5.61 8.99 -5.25
CA ASN A 60 4.84 7.76 -5.07
C ASN A 60 5.02 6.76 -6.21
N LYS A 61 5.26 7.24 -7.43
CA LYS A 61 5.61 6.33 -8.53
C LYS A 61 6.95 5.66 -8.26
N ASP A 62 7.93 6.39 -7.74
CA ASP A 62 9.21 5.84 -7.35
C ASP A 62 9.06 4.86 -6.18
N PHE A 63 8.26 5.22 -5.19
CA PHE A 63 7.97 4.38 -4.04
C PHE A 63 7.36 3.03 -4.48
N LEU A 64 6.35 3.07 -5.33
CA LEU A 64 5.73 1.86 -5.87
C LEU A 64 6.73 1.01 -6.65
N ALA A 65 7.55 1.63 -7.48
CA ALA A 65 8.57 0.92 -8.24
C ALA A 65 9.56 0.21 -7.32
N ARG A 66 10.00 0.87 -6.25
CA ARG A 66 10.92 0.27 -5.26
C ARG A 66 10.29 -0.90 -4.54
N ILE A 67 9.02 -0.79 -4.15
CA ILE A 67 8.30 -1.89 -3.52
C ILE A 67 8.26 -3.10 -4.44
N ASN A 68 7.87 -2.88 -5.69
CA ASN A 68 7.71 -3.97 -6.66
C ASN A 68 9.04 -4.57 -7.09
N GLN A 69 10.12 -3.79 -7.07
CA GLN A 69 11.47 -4.28 -7.40
C GLN A 69 11.99 -5.33 -6.42
N GLN A 70 11.48 -5.34 -5.20
CA GLN A 70 11.88 -6.36 -4.22
C GLN A 70 11.38 -7.74 -4.60
N ARG A 71 10.42 -7.83 -5.52
CA ARG A 71 9.85 -9.09 -6.05
C ARG A 71 9.23 -9.99 -4.99
N LYS A 72 8.92 -9.44 -3.82
CA LYS A 72 8.21 -10.17 -2.77
C LYS A 72 6.72 -10.03 -2.93
N ILE A 73 6.29 -8.84 -3.37
CA ILE A 73 4.89 -8.50 -3.59
C ILE A 73 4.79 -7.57 -4.77
N PHE A 74 3.60 -7.50 -5.37
CA PHE A 74 3.32 -6.52 -6.42
C PHE A 74 2.06 -5.76 -6.04
N LEU A 75 2.19 -4.46 -5.88
CA LEU A 75 1.09 -3.55 -5.65
C LEU A 75 0.77 -2.80 -6.94
N SER A 76 -0.41 -2.24 -7.03
CA SER A 76 -0.81 -1.46 -8.19
C SER A 76 -0.96 0.01 -7.83
N GLY A 77 -0.78 0.87 -8.83
CA GLY A 77 -0.99 2.30 -8.69
C GLY A 77 -2.10 2.75 -9.61
N THR A 78 -2.78 3.82 -9.24
CA THR A 78 -3.79 4.44 -10.09
C THR A 78 -3.80 5.95 -9.81
N THR A 79 -4.34 6.73 -10.74
CA THR A 79 -4.48 8.18 -10.56
C THR A 79 -5.96 8.51 -10.51
N ILE A 80 -6.37 9.18 -9.43
CA ILE A 80 -7.75 9.62 -9.23
C ILE A 80 -7.72 11.13 -8.97
N ASP A 81 -8.45 11.89 -9.78
CA ASP A 81 -8.50 13.36 -9.67
C ASP A 81 -7.10 14.00 -9.66
N GLY A 82 -6.19 13.45 -10.46
CA GLY A 82 -4.83 13.98 -10.58
C GLY A 82 -3.89 13.54 -9.47
N ILE A 83 -4.33 12.67 -8.55
CA ILE A 83 -3.52 12.20 -7.43
C ILE A 83 -3.16 10.73 -7.63
N PHE A 84 -1.86 10.43 -7.64
CA PHE A 84 -1.38 9.05 -7.76
C PHE A 84 -1.46 8.38 -6.39
N ILE A 85 -2.11 7.23 -6.33
CA ILE A 85 -2.26 6.44 -5.09
C ILE A 85 -1.83 5.00 -5.33
N ILE A 86 -1.45 4.33 -4.24
CA ILE A 86 -1.04 2.92 -4.27
C ILE A 86 -2.16 2.09 -3.64
N ARG A 87 -2.56 1.03 -4.34
CA ARG A 87 -3.67 0.17 -3.92
C ARG A 87 -3.15 -1.17 -3.44
N VAL A 88 -3.70 -1.62 -2.32
CA VAL A 88 -3.49 -2.96 -1.79
C VAL A 88 -4.77 -3.74 -1.95
N CYS A 89 -4.74 -4.83 -2.72
CA CYS A 89 -5.89 -5.71 -2.91
C CYS A 89 -5.55 -7.08 -2.34
N VAL A 90 -6.09 -7.40 -1.17
CA VAL A 90 -5.76 -8.63 -0.44
C VAL A 90 -6.26 -9.87 -1.16
N LEU A 91 -7.36 -9.77 -1.93
CA LEU A 91 -7.84 -10.90 -2.72
C LEU A 91 -6.87 -11.33 -3.81
N CYS A 92 -5.97 -10.44 -4.23
CA CYS A 92 -4.97 -10.76 -5.24
C CYS A 92 -3.80 -11.57 -4.68
N PHE A 93 -3.68 -11.66 -3.34
CA PHE A 93 -2.65 -12.45 -2.72
C PHE A 93 -3.16 -13.88 -2.53
N ARG A 94 -2.36 -14.84 -2.91
CA ARG A 94 -2.68 -16.26 -2.68
C ARG A 94 -2.47 -16.56 -1.21
N THR A 95 -3.25 -15.90 -0.29
CA THR A 95 -2.76 -16.19 0.80
C THR A 95 -3.05 -15.96 2.06
N HIS A 96 -2.28 -15.90 2.91
CA HIS A 96 -2.14 -16.13 4.32
C HIS A 96 -1.48 -14.90 4.96
N GLU A 97 -1.60 -14.80 6.25
CA GLU A 97 -0.99 -13.77 7.08
C GLU A 97 0.48 -13.50 6.74
N LYS A 98 1.23 -14.56 6.40
CA LYS A 98 2.63 -14.45 6.02
C LYS A 98 2.87 -13.48 4.87
N HIS A 99 2.02 -13.50 3.86
CA HIS A 99 2.17 -12.62 2.70
C HIS A 99 1.80 -11.18 3.03
N ILE A 100 0.86 -10.99 3.95
CA ILE A 100 0.52 -9.66 4.45
C ILE A 100 1.70 -9.07 5.21
N LEU A 101 2.36 -9.86 6.04
CA LEU A 101 3.55 -9.41 6.76
C LEU A 101 4.69 -9.04 5.82
N GLN A 102 4.88 -9.81 4.74
CA GLN A 102 5.86 -9.48 3.71
C GLN A 102 5.51 -8.18 2.99
N CYS A 103 4.23 -7.96 2.73
CA CYS A 103 3.75 -6.72 2.11
C CYS A 103 4.09 -5.51 2.98
N ILE A 104 3.73 -5.58 4.25
CA ILE A 104 3.97 -4.50 5.21
C ILE A 104 5.47 -4.23 5.34
N SER A 105 6.27 -5.28 5.44
CA SER A 105 7.72 -5.18 5.54
C SER A 105 8.32 -4.49 4.30
N SER A 106 7.87 -4.87 3.11
CA SER A 106 8.34 -4.26 1.86
C SER A 106 7.97 -2.78 1.77
N ILE A 107 6.75 -2.42 2.17
CA ILE A 107 6.32 -1.03 2.19
C ILE A 107 7.20 -0.24 3.17
N LYS A 108 7.34 -0.74 4.39
CA LYS A 108 8.13 -0.09 5.43
C LYS A 108 9.57 0.13 5.00
N ASP A 109 10.19 -0.90 4.42
CA ASP A 109 11.60 -0.86 4.04
C ASP A 109 11.89 0.12 2.91
N CYS A 110 10.88 0.46 2.11
CA CYS A 110 11.04 1.39 0.99
C CYS A 110 10.78 2.85 1.34
N ILE A 111 10.23 3.14 2.51
CA ILE A 111 9.89 4.53 2.90
C ILE A 111 11.15 5.41 2.94
N SER A 112 12.12 5.06 3.78
CA SER A 112 13.31 5.87 3.96
C SER A 112 14.15 5.99 2.67
N PRO A 113 14.43 4.89 1.94
CA PRO A 113 15.16 5.03 0.67
C PRO A 113 14.49 5.93 -0.34
N THR A 114 13.15 5.89 -0.42
CA THR A 114 12.42 6.72 -1.36
C THR A 114 12.54 8.20 -0.99
N ILE A 115 12.37 8.52 0.30
CA ILE A 115 12.47 9.90 0.79
C ILE A 115 13.89 10.42 0.62
N GLU A 116 14.90 9.61 0.95
CA GLU A 116 16.30 10.00 0.83
C GLU A 116 16.72 10.26 -0.62
N HIS A 117 16.15 9.48 -1.55
CA HIS A 117 16.43 9.66 -2.98
C HIS A 117 15.76 10.93 -3.52
N TYR A 118 14.66 11.35 -2.90
CA TYR A 118 13.96 12.57 -3.29
C TYR A 118 14.78 13.76 -2.80
N LYS A 119 15.25 14.58 -3.74
CA LYS A 119 15.92 15.83 -3.42
C LYS A 119 15.05 16.97 -3.91
N PRO A 120 14.58 17.84 -3.00
CA PRO A 120 13.85 19.01 -3.45
C PRO A 120 14.77 19.86 -4.32
N ILE A 121 14.22 20.35 -5.40
CA ILE A 121 14.93 21.29 -6.27
C ILE A 121 14.91 22.63 -5.56
N ASP A 122 16.05 23.06 -5.17
CA ASP A 122 16.22 24.39 -4.57
C ASP A 122 16.06 25.46 -5.64
#